data_7810743813104cf64d590fc7ef775c7e
#
_entry.id   7810743813104cf64d590fc7ef775c7e
#
_cell.length_a   1.000
_cell.length_b   1.000
_cell.length_c   1.000
_cell.angle_alpha   90.00
_cell.angle_beta   90.00
_cell.angle_gamma   90.00
#
_symmetry.space_group_name_H-M   'P 1'
#
loop_
_entity.id
_entity.type
_entity.pdbx_description
1 polymer ?
#
loop_
_entity_poly.entity_id
_entity_poly.type
_entity_poly.pdbx_seq_one_letter_code
_entity_poly.pdbx_strand_id
1 'polypeptide(L)'
;WGNEGATKSKYYLSANNKATHTNASSFKAQNVTWQIENTLTYDKTIGKHTFGVVLGQSALKYKGDQLGGNRWNLVNPNKPSIDYATGNVEYTKDADGNITGATVQYGVYGGPYTEHRMSSMFARLSYNYNERYMIQATIRRDGSSRFGINNKYGTFPSVSVGWNVTNEEFMADTREWLSNLKVRASWGKNG
;
A
#
# COMPACT_ATOMS: atom_id res chain seq x y z
N TRP A 1 11.94 6.79 -4.45
CA TRP A 1 11.97 7.82 -3.40
C TRP A 1 12.57 7.18 -2.15
N GLY A 2 13.65 7.72 -1.65
CA GLY A 2 14.30 7.26 -0.43
C GLY A 2 14.04 8.26 0.70
N ASN A 3 13.70 7.76 1.89
CA ASN A 3 13.66 8.57 3.10
C ASN A 3 14.99 8.40 3.84
N GLU A 4 15.67 9.49 4.12
CA GLU A 4 16.84 9.53 5.00
C GLU A 4 16.42 10.17 6.32
N GLY A 5 16.66 9.49 7.42
CA GLY A 5 16.40 10.01 8.75
C GLY A 5 17.64 9.90 9.62
N ALA A 6 17.95 10.95 10.33
CA ALA A 6 18.96 10.94 11.39
C ALA A 6 18.30 11.31 12.71
N THR A 7 18.42 10.46 13.71
CA THR A 7 17.93 10.73 15.06
C THR A 7 19.09 11.09 15.96
N LYS A 8 19.01 12.26 16.59
CA LYS A 8 19.99 12.75 17.55
C LYS A 8 19.40 12.56 18.94
N SER A 9 19.93 11.68 19.75
CA SER A 9 19.56 11.66 21.16
C SER A 9 20.65 12.36 22.00
N LYS A 10 20.22 13.39 22.71
CA LYS A 10 21.02 14.01 23.78
C LYS A 10 20.81 13.19 25.03
N TYR A 11 21.89 12.82 25.71
CA TYR A 11 21.97 12.25 27.06
C TYR A 11 20.71 11.56 27.59
N TYR A 12 20.74 10.26 27.74
CA TYR A 12 19.79 9.55 28.59
C TYR A 12 20.32 9.61 30.04
N LEU A 13 19.54 10.25 30.92
CA LEU A 13 19.77 10.11 32.36
C LEU A 13 19.09 8.82 32.81
N SER A 14 19.85 7.93 33.46
CA SER A 14 19.24 6.80 34.19
C SER A 14 18.42 7.31 35.37
N ALA A 15 17.57 6.45 35.94
CA ALA A 15 16.77 6.74 37.12
C ALA A 15 17.59 7.30 38.32
N ASN A 16 18.92 7.12 38.29
CA ASN A 16 19.86 7.61 39.28
C ASN A 16 20.61 8.88 38.82
N ASN A 17 20.11 9.60 37.83
CA ASN A 17 20.66 10.88 37.35
C ASN A 17 22.08 10.77 36.77
N LYS A 18 22.53 9.61 36.34
CA LYS A 18 23.81 9.39 35.67
C LYS A 18 23.61 9.34 34.16
N ALA A 19 24.34 10.20 33.43
CA ALA A 19 24.39 10.11 31.97
C ALA A 19 25.03 8.76 31.60
N THR A 20 24.27 7.88 30.95
CA THR A 20 24.77 6.56 30.63
C THR A 20 25.54 6.56 29.31
N HIS A 21 24.94 7.10 28.24
CA HIS A 21 25.58 7.11 26.91
C HIS A 21 24.98 8.17 26.00
N THR A 22 25.79 8.71 25.12
CA THR A 22 25.34 9.47 23.94
C THR A 22 25.28 8.56 22.74
N ASN A 23 24.36 8.76 21.81
CA ASN A 23 24.31 7.99 20.59
C ASN A 23 24.05 8.84 19.34
N ALA A 24 24.46 8.34 18.19
CA ALA A 24 24.03 8.79 16.89
C ALA A 24 23.50 7.60 16.09
N SER A 25 22.38 7.80 15.42
CA SER A 25 21.82 6.84 14.48
C SER A 25 21.58 7.52 13.14
N SER A 26 21.78 6.77 12.09
CA SER A 26 21.43 7.19 10.73
C SER A 26 20.79 6.03 10.01
N PHE A 27 19.77 6.30 9.21
CA PHE A 27 19.15 5.27 8.39
C PHE A 27 18.76 5.83 7.03
N LYS A 28 18.76 4.96 6.06
CA LYS A 28 18.23 5.18 4.72
C LYS A 28 17.23 4.07 4.40
N ALA A 29 16.04 4.44 3.97
CA ALA A 29 15.03 3.52 3.47
C ALA A 29 14.69 3.86 2.02
N GLN A 30 14.58 2.83 1.20
CA GLN A 30 14.16 2.95 -0.20
C GLN A 30 12.94 2.09 -0.44
N ASN A 31 11.90 2.68 -1.00
CA ASN A 31 10.69 2.00 -1.39
C ASN A 31 10.54 2.07 -2.91
N VAL A 32 10.35 0.92 -3.53
CA VAL A 32 10.11 0.80 -4.96
C VAL A 32 8.75 0.17 -5.17
N THR A 33 7.90 0.87 -5.89
CA THR A 33 6.61 0.34 -6.34
C THR A 33 6.59 0.38 -7.85
N TRP A 34 6.25 -0.74 -8.48
CA TRP A 34 5.91 -0.78 -9.89
C TRP A 34 4.55 -1.40 -10.08
N GLN A 35 3.85 -0.92 -11.08
CA GLN A 35 2.52 -1.37 -11.43
C GLN A 35 2.40 -1.45 -12.95
N ILE A 36 1.76 -2.50 -13.43
CA ILE A 36 1.38 -2.68 -14.82
C ILE A 36 -0.14 -2.84 -14.85
N GLU A 37 -0.80 -2.09 -15.70
CA GLU A 37 -2.23 -2.20 -15.96
C GLU A 37 -2.47 -2.32 -17.46
N ASN A 38 -3.30 -3.28 -17.84
CA ASN A 38 -3.74 -3.47 -19.21
C ASN A 38 -5.25 -3.54 -19.22
N THR A 39 -5.87 -2.82 -20.13
CA THR A 39 -7.32 -2.79 -20.32
C THR A 39 -7.64 -2.92 -21.79
N LEU A 40 -8.55 -3.82 -22.13
CA LEU A 40 -9.12 -3.98 -23.45
C LEU A 40 -10.61 -3.62 -23.38
N THR A 41 -11.02 -2.67 -24.20
CA THR A 41 -12.40 -2.23 -24.29
C THR A 41 -12.93 -2.45 -25.70
N TYR A 42 -14.13 -2.99 -25.79
CA TYR A 42 -14.86 -3.15 -27.03
C TYR A 42 -16.29 -2.71 -26.86
N ASP A 43 -16.73 -1.78 -27.70
CA ASP A 43 -18.08 -1.25 -27.71
C ASP A 43 -18.68 -1.41 -29.13
N LYS A 44 -19.93 -1.86 -29.19
CA LYS A 44 -20.65 -2.06 -30.46
C LYS A 44 -22.11 -1.68 -30.30
N THR A 45 -22.59 -0.84 -31.20
CA THR A 45 -24.02 -0.52 -31.33
C THR A 45 -24.59 -1.12 -32.60
N ILE A 46 -25.70 -1.83 -32.48
CA ILE A 46 -26.44 -2.45 -33.57
C ILE A 46 -27.92 -2.05 -33.41
N GLY A 47 -28.39 -1.11 -34.21
CA GLY A 47 -29.73 -0.55 -34.09
C GLY A 47 -29.94 0.07 -32.71
N LYS A 48 -30.88 -0.46 -31.93
CA LYS A 48 -31.20 0.01 -30.57
C LYS A 48 -30.41 -0.69 -29.47
N HIS A 49 -29.47 -1.57 -29.83
CA HIS A 49 -28.69 -2.39 -28.90
C HIS A 49 -27.25 -1.88 -28.83
N THR A 50 -26.78 -1.54 -27.64
CA THR A 50 -25.39 -1.19 -27.40
C THR A 50 -24.79 -2.21 -26.41
N PHE A 51 -23.68 -2.81 -26.82
CA PHE A 51 -22.92 -3.77 -26.04
C PHE A 51 -21.55 -3.18 -25.73
N GLY A 52 -21.09 -3.38 -24.51
CA GLY A 52 -19.75 -3.02 -24.10
C GLY A 52 -19.09 -4.17 -23.34
N VAL A 53 -17.85 -4.43 -23.63
CA VAL A 53 -16.99 -5.41 -22.94
C VAL A 53 -15.72 -4.70 -22.49
N VAL A 54 -15.37 -4.85 -21.23
CA VAL A 54 -14.10 -4.39 -20.69
C VAL A 54 -13.42 -5.56 -20.01
N LEU A 55 -12.21 -5.87 -20.44
CA LEU A 55 -11.32 -6.82 -19.78
C LEU A 55 -10.13 -6.05 -19.23
N GLY A 56 -9.76 -6.33 -18.01
CA GLY A 56 -8.62 -5.67 -17.40
C GLY A 56 -7.80 -6.59 -16.52
N GLN A 57 -6.51 -6.32 -16.47
CA GLN A 57 -5.59 -6.92 -15.51
C GLN A 57 -4.67 -5.86 -14.93
N SER A 58 -4.28 -6.06 -13.68
CA SER A 58 -3.22 -5.28 -13.04
C SER A 58 -2.31 -6.17 -12.22
N ALA A 59 -1.05 -5.80 -12.15
CA ALA A 59 -0.06 -6.40 -11.26
C ALA A 59 0.74 -5.30 -10.59
N LEU A 60 0.88 -5.39 -9.27
CA LEU A 60 1.63 -4.46 -8.44
C LEU A 60 2.65 -5.22 -7.61
N LYS A 61 3.87 -4.71 -7.56
CA LYS A 61 4.90 -5.13 -6.62
C LYS A 61 5.41 -3.93 -5.86
N TYR A 62 5.41 -4.05 -4.55
CA TYR A 62 6.04 -3.12 -3.62
C TYR A 62 7.20 -3.81 -2.94
N LYS A 63 8.35 -3.15 -2.87
CA LYS A 63 9.53 -3.61 -2.17
C LYS A 63 10.14 -2.45 -1.38
N GLY A 64 10.42 -2.69 -0.11
CA GLY A 64 11.11 -1.76 0.75
C GLY A 64 12.41 -2.38 1.26
N ASP A 65 13.50 -1.67 1.07
CA ASP A 65 14.82 -2.00 1.61
C ASP A 65 15.26 -0.87 2.55
N GLN A 66 16.03 -1.23 3.58
CA GLN A 66 16.58 -0.26 4.50
C GLN A 66 18.03 -0.61 4.84
N LEU A 67 18.81 0.42 5.15
CA LEU A 67 20.15 0.33 5.72
C LEU A 67 20.25 1.37 6.82
N GLY A 68 20.71 0.96 7.99
CA GLY A 68 20.89 1.87 9.10
C GLY A 68 22.02 1.44 10.01
N GLY A 69 22.42 2.36 10.85
CA GLY A 69 23.42 2.11 11.87
C GLY A 69 23.27 3.04 13.05
N ASN A 70 23.76 2.58 14.19
CA ASN A 70 23.88 3.38 15.40
C ASN A 70 25.24 3.15 16.04
N ARG A 71 25.78 4.20 16.63
CA ARG A 71 26.99 4.12 17.46
C ARG A 71 26.82 4.99 18.70
N TRP A 72 27.42 4.54 19.76
CA TRP A 72 27.35 5.14 21.08
C TRP A 72 28.66 5.87 21.40
N ASN A 73 28.61 6.67 22.45
CA ASN A 73 29.79 7.41 22.97
C ASN A 73 30.30 8.43 21.95
N LEU A 74 29.49 9.45 21.66
CA LEU A 74 29.88 10.55 20.80
C LEU A 74 31.03 11.33 21.39
N VAL A 75 32.08 11.53 20.59
CA VAL A 75 33.25 12.38 20.97
C VAL A 75 32.80 13.83 21.15
N ASN A 76 31.87 14.30 20.30
CA ASN A 76 31.32 15.64 20.41
C ASN A 76 29.78 15.58 20.28
N PRO A 77 29.04 15.74 21.39
CA PRO A 77 27.58 15.72 21.37
C PRO A 77 26.94 16.85 20.54
N ASN A 78 27.68 17.94 20.30
CA ASN A 78 27.19 19.05 19.49
C ASN A 78 27.31 18.80 17.97
N LYS A 79 28.10 17.81 17.59
CA LYS A 79 28.25 17.33 16.19
C LYS A 79 27.96 15.83 16.12
N PRO A 80 26.71 15.42 16.32
CA PRO A 80 26.39 13.99 16.35
C PRO A 80 26.49 13.41 14.94
N SER A 81 27.44 12.49 14.77
CA SER A 81 27.63 11.68 13.58
C SER A 81 28.08 10.29 13.99
N ILE A 82 27.70 9.28 13.22
CA ILE A 82 28.15 7.91 13.42
C ILE A 82 29.69 7.83 13.38
N ASP A 83 30.32 8.63 12.53
CA ASP A 83 31.79 8.65 12.37
C ASP A 83 32.49 9.24 13.57
N TYR A 84 31.83 10.13 14.32
CA TYR A 84 32.38 10.76 15.53
C TYR A 84 31.96 10.06 16.83
N ALA A 85 31.57 8.79 16.74
CA ALA A 85 31.22 7.97 17.89
C ALA A 85 32.26 6.82 18.05
N THR A 86 32.68 6.58 19.26
CA THR A 86 33.70 5.54 19.55
C THR A 86 33.11 4.12 19.57
N GLY A 87 31.79 4.00 19.63
CA GLY A 87 31.09 2.73 19.69
C GLY A 87 30.72 2.32 21.12
N ASN A 88 29.98 1.23 21.23
CA ASN A 88 29.68 0.59 22.50
C ASN A 88 30.86 -0.35 22.82
N VAL A 89 31.51 -0.11 23.93
CA VAL A 89 32.46 -1.04 24.50
C VAL A 89 31.86 -1.55 25.79
N GLU A 90 31.50 -2.83 25.82
CA GLU A 90 31.18 -3.54 27.05
C GLU A 90 32.42 -4.14 27.63
N TYR A 91 32.75 -3.75 28.86
CA TYR A 91 33.90 -4.27 29.59
C TYR A 91 33.42 -5.42 30.48
N THR A 92 34.01 -6.60 30.28
CA THR A 92 33.88 -7.70 31.22
C THR A 92 34.87 -7.46 32.37
N LYS A 93 34.38 -7.52 33.60
CA LYS A 93 35.20 -7.32 34.81
C LYS A 93 35.18 -8.62 35.62
N ASP A 94 36.32 -8.89 36.30
CA ASP A 94 36.42 -9.95 37.31
C ASP A 94 35.77 -9.54 38.63
N ALA A 95 35.82 -10.43 39.62
CA ALA A 95 35.25 -10.19 40.96
C ALA A 95 35.97 -9.03 41.71
N ASP A 96 37.20 -8.72 41.35
CA ASP A 96 38.00 -7.63 41.91
C ASP A 96 37.82 -6.32 41.16
N GLY A 97 37.00 -6.30 40.10
CA GLY A 97 36.69 -5.12 39.30
C GLY A 97 37.70 -4.84 38.17
N ASN A 98 38.67 -5.69 37.92
CA ASN A 98 39.63 -5.52 36.85
C ASN A 98 38.99 -5.88 35.50
N ILE A 99 39.33 -5.12 34.45
CA ILE A 99 38.85 -5.36 33.11
C ILE A 99 39.56 -6.62 32.56
N THR A 100 38.78 -7.67 32.30
CA THR A 100 39.26 -8.94 31.74
C THR A 100 38.95 -9.10 30.25
N GLY A 101 38.07 -8.23 29.70
CA GLY A 101 37.73 -8.24 28.29
C GLY A 101 36.97 -6.98 27.86
N ALA A 102 36.92 -6.77 26.55
CA ALA A 102 36.15 -5.70 25.94
C ALA A 102 35.45 -6.20 24.66
N THR A 103 34.17 -5.96 24.54
CA THR A 103 33.38 -6.26 23.32
C THR A 103 32.91 -4.96 22.71
N VAL A 104 33.27 -4.73 21.45
CA VAL A 104 32.77 -3.58 20.69
C VAL A 104 31.52 -3.99 19.95
N GLN A 105 30.40 -3.33 20.26
CA GLN A 105 29.15 -3.56 19.56
C GLN A 105 28.97 -2.51 18.46
N TYR A 106 28.76 -2.99 17.24
CA TYR A 106 28.41 -2.17 16.10
C TYR A 106 26.93 -2.41 15.75
N GLY A 107 26.10 -1.40 15.92
CA GLY A 107 24.69 -1.47 15.52
C GLY A 107 24.54 -1.16 14.03
N VAL A 108 24.70 -2.15 13.17
CA VAL A 108 24.39 -2.03 11.75
C VAL A 108 23.26 -2.99 11.43
N TYR A 109 22.25 -2.50 10.73
CA TYR A 109 21.13 -3.30 10.27
C TYR A 109 20.75 -2.91 8.83
N GLY A 110 20.25 -3.87 8.08
CA GLY A 110 19.85 -3.61 6.70
C GLY A 110 19.22 -4.81 6.05
N GLY A 111 18.64 -4.57 4.89
CA GLY A 111 18.02 -5.58 4.06
C GLY A 111 16.55 -5.29 3.75
N PRO A 112 15.85 -6.23 3.10
CA PRO A 112 14.45 -6.08 2.80
C PRO A 112 13.63 -6.10 4.08
N TYR A 113 12.83 -5.05 4.32
CA TYR A 113 11.95 -4.98 5.49
C TYR A 113 10.48 -5.22 5.15
N THR A 114 10.12 -5.06 3.90
CA THR A 114 8.76 -5.34 3.44
C THR A 114 8.73 -5.65 1.94
N GLU A 115 7.96 -6.65 1.58
CA GLU A 115 7.61 -6.93 0.19
C GLU A 115 6.16 -7.38 0.12
N HIS A 116 5.41 -6.85 -0.83
CA HIS A 116 4.11 -7.39 -1.16
C HIS A 116 3.81 -7.29 -2.65
N ARG A 117 2.95 -8.18 -3.09
CA ARG A 117 2.50 -8.30 -4.49
C ARG A 117 0.99 -8.37 -4.51
N MET A 118 0.40 -7.70 -5.49
CA MET A 118 -1.03 -7.76 -5.77
C MET A 118 -1.23 -8.07 -7.25
N SER A 119 -2.27 -8.82 -7.54
CA SER A 119 -2.69 -9.12 -8.90
C SER A 119 -4.20 -9.09 -8.97
N SER A 120 -4.74 -8.42 -9.96
CA SER A 120 -6.17 -8.29 -10.18
C SER A 120 -6.51 -8.58 -11.62
N MET A 121 -7.64 -9.26 -11.83
CA MET A 121 -8.25 -9.47 -13.14
C MET A 121 -9.72 -9.13 -13.04
N PHE A 122 -10.28 -8.47 -14.05
CA PHE A 122 -11.70 -8.18 -14.09
C PHE A 122 -12.25 -8.25 -15.50
N ALA A 123 -13.53 -8.61 -15.57
CA ALA A 123 -14.33 -8.53 -16.77
C ALA A 123 -15.63 -7.79 -16.44
N ARG A 124 -16.02 -6.86 -17.32
CA ARG A 124 -17.27 -6.14 -17.25
C ARG A 124 -18.00 -6.30 -18.57
N LEU A 125 -19.27 -6.65 -18.49
CA LEU A 125 -20.19 -6.66 -19.59
C LEU A 125 -21.24 -5.58 -19.34
N SER A 126 -21.53 -4.77 -20.34
CA SER A 126 -22.59 -3.78 -20.31
C SER A 126 -23.50 -3.95 -21.51
N TYR A 127 -24.77 -3.79 -21.28
CA TYR A 127 -25.80 -3.81 -22.31
C TYR A 127 -26.79 -2.67 -22.10
N ASN A 128 -27.10 -1.97 -23.16
CA ASN A 128 -28.08 -0.91 -23.16
C ASN A 128 -29.03 -1.10 -24.34
N TYR A 129 -30.31 -1.10 -24.05
CA TYR A 129 -31.37 -1.15 -25.06
C TYR A 129 -32.08 0.19 -25.16
N ASN A 130 -31.92 0.85 -26.32
CA ASN A 130 -32.60 2.08 -26.69
C ASN A 130 -32.52 3.18 -25.60
N GLU A 131 -31.42 3.23 -24.87
CA GLU A 131 -31.22 4.15 -23.72
C GLU A 131 -32.31 4.05 -22.64
N ARG A 132 -33.13 3.01 -22.67
CA ARG A 132 -34.22 2.73 -21.70
C ARG A 132 -33.75 1.74 -20.64
N TYR A 133 -33.26 0.59 -21.04
CA TYR A 133 -32.89 -0.51 -20.14
C TYR A 133 -31.38 -0.74 -20.18
N MET A 134 -30.76 -0.73 -19.02
CA MET A 134 -29.31 -0.93 -18.87
C MET A 134 -29.06 -2.08 -17.92
N ILE A 135 -28.14 -2.96 -18.30
CA ILE A 135 -27.65 -4.05 -17.45
C ILE A 135 -26.13 -4.01 -17.50
N GLN A 136 -25.50 -4.17 -16.34
CA GLN A 136 -24.06 -4.33 -16.23
C GLN A 136 -23.75 -5.48 -15.28
N ALA A 137 -22.87 -6.37 -15.69
CA ALA A 137 -22.32 -7.42 -14.85
C ALA A 137 -20.80 -7.25 -14.79
N THR A 138 -20.22 -7.40 -13.60
CA THR A 138 -18.78 -7.35 -13.40
C THR A 138 -18.35 -8.53 -12.55
N ILE A 139 -17.26 -9.15 -12.92
CA ILE A 139 -16.54 -10.11 -12.08
C ILE A 139 -15.12 -9.63 -11.91
N ARG A 140 -14.64 -9.58 -10.66
CA ARG A 140 -13.29 -9.21 -10.33
C ARG A 140 -12.66 -10.28 -9.45
N ARG A 141 -11.43 -10.64 -9.75
CA ARG A 141 -10.61 -11.54 -8.95
C ARG A 141 -9.35 -10.84 -8.53
N ASP A 142 -9.17 -10.66 -7.22
CA ASP A 142 -8.04 -9.98 -6.62
C ASP A 142 -7.22 -10.96 -5.79
N GLY A 143 -5.90 -10.89 -5.94
CA GLY A 143 -4.94 -11.67 -5.17
C GLY A 143 -3.94 -10.78 -4.45
N SER A 144 -3.53 -11.20 -3.26
CA SER A 144 -2.52 -10.51 -2.48
C SER A 144 -1.59 -11.49 -1.79
N SER A 145 -0.29 -11.18 -1.79
CA SER A 145 0.70 -11.95 -1.05
C SER A 145 0.55 -11.83 0.48
N ARG A 146 -0.25 -10.86 0.95
CA ARG A 146 -0.56 -10.66 2.38
C ARG A 146 -1.71 -11.51 2.87
N PHE A 147 -2.47 -12.11 1.97
CA PHE A 147 -3.53 -13.03 2.35
C PHE A 147 -2.94 -14.39 2.78
N GLY A 148 -3.67 -15.11 3.63
CA GLY A 148 -3.27 -16.42 4.11
C GLY A 148 -3.01 -17.42 2.98
N ILE A 149 -2.12 -18.40 3.24
CA ILE A 149 -1.62 -19.36 2.24
C ILE A 149 -2.74 -20.04 1.43
N ASN A 150 -3.89 -20.31 2.07
CA ASN A 150 -5.01 -21.02 1.46
C ASN A 150 -6.06 -20.09 0.81
N ASN A 151 -5.99 -18.77 1.04
CA ASN A 151 -6.99 -17.81 0.58
C ASN A 151 -6.34 -16.59 -0.10
N LYS A 152 -5.39 -16.82 -0.99
CA LYS A 152 -4.66 -15.75 -1.68
C LYS A 152 -5.51 -14.93 -2.66
N TYR A 153 -6.63 -15.46 -3.09
CA TYR A 153 -7.50 -14.83 -4.08
C TYR A 153 -8.93 -14.70 -3.57
N GLY A 154 -9.53 -13.53 -3.80
CA GLY A 154 -10.95 -13.27 -3.63
C GLY A 154 -11.63 -13.04 -4.97
N THR A 155 -12.89 -13.45 -5.10
CA THR A 155 -13.71 -13.21 -6.30
C THR A 155 -14.93 -12.41 -5.90
N PHE A 156 -15.17 -11.32 -6.63
CA PHE A 156 -16.16 -10.28 -6.32
C PHE A 156 -17.06 -10.04 -7.53
N PRO A 157 -18.17 -10.79 -7.65
CA PRO A 157 -19.17 -10.55 -8.66
C PRO A 157 -20.08 -9.38 -8.26
N SER A 158 -20.54 -8.64 -9.27
CA SER A 158 -21.57 -7.60 -9.11
C SER A 158 -22.45 -7.51 -10.36
N VAL A 159 -23.70 -7.14 -10.14
CA VAL A 159 -24.70 -6.91 -11.20
C VAL A 159 -25.45 -5.62 -10.88
N SER A 160 -25.71 -4.82 -11.89
CA SER A 160 -26.57 -3.64 -11.78
C SER A 160 -27.52 -3.57 -12.94
N VAL A 161 -28.72 -3.08 -12.67
CA VAL A 161 -29.76 -2.80 -13.66
C VAL A 161 -30.19 -1.36 -13.53
N GLY A 162 -30.54 -0.75 -14.65
CA GLY A 162 -31.03 0.61 -14.71
C GLY A 162 -32.21 0.72 -15.70
N TRP A 163 -33.17 1.50 -15.33
CA TRP A 163 -34.32 1.85 -16.18
C TRP A 163 -34.43 3.35 -16.27
N ASN A 164 -34.36 3.88 -17.48
CA ASN A 164 -34.59 5.29 -17.75
C ASN A 164 -36.05 5.48 -18.12
N VAL A 165 -36.85 5.77 -17.12
CA VAL A 165 -38.31 5.86 -17.23
C VAL A 165 -38.76 7.01 -18.18
N THR A 166 -38.01 8.12 -18.17
CA THR A 166 -38.34 9.27 -19.05
C THR A 166 -38.18 8.97 -20.54
N ASN A 167 -37.46 7.89 -20.89
CA ASN A 167 -37.32 7.48 -22.29
C ASN A 167 -38.47 6.57 -22.77
N GLU A 168 -39.41 6.23 -21.89
CA GLU A 168 -40.59 5.48 -22.26
C GLU A 168 -41.61 6.35 -23.00
N GLU A 169 -42.43 5.72 -23.85
CA GLU A 169 -43.42 6.43 -24.64
C GLU A 169 -44.53 7.02 -23.78
N PHE A 170 -44.93 6.34 -22.72
CA PHE A 170 -45.97 6.82 -21.78
C PHE A 170 -45.51 8.05 -20.96
N MET A 171 -44.25 8.40 -20.98
CA MET A 171 -43.71 9.59 -20.31
C MET A 171 -43.50 10.78 -21.24
N ALA A 172 -43.94 10.68 -22.50
CA ALA A 172 -43.72 11.72 -23.50
C ALA A 172 -44.25 13.09 -23.05
N ASP A 173 -45.46 13.13 -22.49
CA ASP A 173 -46.15 14.35 -22.05
C ASP A 173 -45.53 14.95 -20.76
N THR A 174 -44.77 14.19 -20.03
CA THR A 174 -44.14 14.66 -18.78
C THR A 174 -42.75 15.29 -18.98
N ARG A 175 -42.18 15.20 -20.18
CA ARG A 175 -40.83 15.68 -20.47
C ARG A 175 -40.65 17.19 -20.34
N GLU A 176 -41.73 17.95 -20.41
CA GLU A 176 -41.70 19.41 -20.25
C GLU A 176 -41.27 19.83 -18.84
N TRP A 177 -41.65 19.06 -17.81
CA TRP A 177 -41.34 19.35 -16.41
C TRP A 177 -40.41 18.32 -15.75
N LEU A 178 -40.33 17.09 -16.26
CA LEU A 178 -39.50 16.01 -15.75
C LEU A 178 -38.44 15.61 -16.78
N SER A 179 -37.29 16.20 -16.72
CA SER A 179 -36.23 16.02 -17.70
C SER A 179 -35.55 14.64 -17.60
N ASN A 180 -35.47 14.04 -16.42
CA ASN A 180 -34.84 12.72 -16.23
C ASN A 180 -35.35 12.00 -14.97
N LEU A 181 -35.92 10.81 -15.17
CA LEU A 181 -36.25 9.87 -14.11
C LEU A 181 -35.57 8.52 -14.39
N LYS A 182 -34.62 8.14 -13.58
CA LYS A 182 -33.90 6.89 -13.72
C LYS A 182 -33.94 6.07 -12.42
N VAL A 183 -34.38 4.83 -12.52
CA VAL A 183 -34.42 3.86 -11.44
C VAL A 183 -33.22 2.93 -11.61
N ARG A 184 -32.50 2.62 -10.50
CA ARG A 184 -31.35 1.72 -10.50
C ARG A 184 -31.42 0.76 -9.33
N ALA A 185 -31.00 -0.48 -9.57
CA ALA A 185 -30.76 -1.47 -8.52
C ALA A 185 -29.42 -2.14 -8.78
N SER A 186 -28.71 -2.46 -7.72
CA SER A 186 -27.42 -3.16 -7.81
C SER A 186 -27.24 -4.13 -6.67
N TRP A 187 -26.54 -5.21 -6.97
CA TRP A 187 -26.09 -6.21 -6.01
C TRP A 187 -24.64 -6.55 -6.27
N GLY A 188 -23.88 -6.77 -5.21
CA GLY A 188 -22.48 -7.17 -5.34
C GLY A 188 -21.94 -7.77 -4.05
N LYS A 189 -20.93 -8.63 -4.23
CA LYS A 189 -20.15 -9.19 -3.13
C LYS A 189 -18.85 -8.38 -3.00
N ASN A 190 -18.61 -7.83 -1.81
CA ASN A 190 -17.37 -7.16 -1.44
C ASN A 190 -16.49 -8.09 -0.62
N GLY A 191 -15.16 -7.85 -0.64
CA GLY A 191 -14.18 -8.55 0.17
C GLY A 191 -13.83 -7.80 1.43
#